data_21220b6d68d09735939f941df5857d60
#
_entry.id   21220b6d68d09735939f941df5857d60
#
_cell.length_a   1.000
_cell.length_b   1.000
_cell.length_c   1.000
_cell.angle_alpha   90.00
_cell.angle_beta   90.00
_cell.angle_gamma   90.00
#
_symmetry.space_group_name_H-M   'P 1'
#
loop_
_entity.id
_entity.type
_entity.pdbx_description
1 polymer ?
#
loop_
_entity_poly.entity_id
_entity_poly.type
_entity_poly.pdbx_seq_one_letter_code
_entity_poly.pdbx_strand_id
1 'polypeptide(L)'
;MGDLGFVPTKLQEVLAYIVIHSQGERGSIELAKLAYLVDVESQSLLGRTMTGEVYARAPKGPLPRSFRSALQGLLGHEIARSEGASGGFTNSPKHCHTPGPKPRFTPLSDRTESAIVTRVLARYGMLSPIALQQAAYDTPPMKKEGLGAGDDLDFRTVPADPVFSKWKGNLRNGKWRDASYVRLLKEERAETQELLADVP
;
A
#
# COMPACT_ATOMS: atom_id res chain seq x y z
N MET A 1 32.59 10.08 -11.17
CA MET A 1 31.90 10.17 -9.87
C MET A 1 31.11 8.89 -9.72
N GLY A 2 31.58 7.99 -8.85
CA GLY A 2 30.91 6.70 -8.63
C GLY A 2 29.51 6.92 -8.10
N ASP A 3 28.56 6.29 -8.74
CA ASP A 3 27.15 6.21 -8.33
C ASP A 3 27.14 5.51 -6.96
N LEU A 4 27.09 6.30 -5.88
CA LEU A 4 26.84 5.77 -4.55
C LEU A 4 25.47 5.12 -4.63
N GLY A 5 25.42 3.79 -4.70
CA GLY A 5 24.24 3.01 -4.97
C GLY A 5 23.07 3.46 -4.11
N PHE A 6 21.95 3.83 -4.74
CA PHE A 6 20.72 4.16 -4.06
C PHE A 6 20.29 2.99 -3.18
N VAL A 7 20.25 3.22 -1.87
CA VAL A 7 19.72 2.25 -0.90
C VAL A 7 18.34 2.72 -0.49
N PRO A 8 17.28 2.10 -0.99
CA PRO A 8 15.92 2.50 -0.70
C PRO A 8 15.55 2.21 0.76
N THR A 9 14.73 3.07 1.35
CA THR A 9 14.02 2.74 2.58
C THR A 9 12.92 1.72 2.28
N LYS A 10 12.43 1.02 3.30
CA LYS A 10 11.33 0.05 3.10
C LYS A 10 10.07 0.72 2.57
N LEU A 11 9.74 1.94 2.98
CA LEU A 11 8.64 2.70 2.39
C LEU A 11 8.87 2.96 0.88
N GLN A 12 10.09 3.30 0.48
CA GLN A 12 10.42 3.50 -0.93
C GLN A 12 10.28 2.21 -1.74
N GLU A 13 10.68 1.06 -1.20
CA GLU A 13 10.46 -0.24 -1.84
C GLU A 13 8.97 -0.53 -2.05
N VAL A 14 8.15 -0.30 -1.01
CA VAL A 14 6.69 -0.49 -1.08
C VAL A 14 6.07 0.46 -2.11
N LEU A 15 6.40 1.76 -2.08
CA LEU A 15 5.88 2.74 -3.02
C LEU A 15 6.28 2.42 -4.47
N ALA A 16 7.54 2.04 -4.70
CA ALA A 16 8.02 1.64 -6.01
C ALA A 16 7.28 0.39 -6.53
N TYR A 17 7.10 -0.62 -5.66
CA TYR A 17 6.34 -1.81 -6.02
C TYR A 17 4.89 -1.46 -6.42
N ILE A 18 4.23 -0.62 -5.63
CA ILE A 18 2.87 -0.15 -5.93
C ILE A 18 2.83 0.55 -7.29
N VAL A 19 3.74 1.50 -7.55
CA VAL A 19 3.79 2.25 -8.82
C VAL A 19 4.02 1.31 -10.01
N ILE A 20 4.96 0.37 -9.89
CA ILE A 20 5.33 -0.55 -10.99
C ILE A 20 4.21 -1.55 -11.30
N HIS A 21 3.51 -2.05 -10.28
CA HIS A 21 2.50 -3.10 -10.43
C HIS A 21 1.06 -2.59 -10.46
N SER A 22 0.83 -1.27 -10.33
CA SER A 22 -0.50 -0.69 -10.49
C SER A 22 -0.93 -0.68 -11.96
N GLN A 23 -2.24 -0.88 -12.17
CA GLN A 23 -2.85 -0.65 -13.48
C GLN A 23 -3.13 0.85 -13.64
N GLY A 24 -2.24 1.56 -14.35
CA GLY A 24 -2.36 2.99 -14.60
C GLY A 24 -1.70 3.89 -13.54
N GLU A 25 -1.97 5.18 -13.67
CA GLU A 25 -1.40 6.23 -12.83
C GLU A 25 -1.96 6.24 -11.41
N ARG A 26 -1.13 6.63 -10.44
CA ARG A 26 -1.53 6.76 -9.03
C ARG A 26 -1.27 8.17 -8.52
N GLY A 27 -2.28 8.78 -7.94
CA GLY A 27 -2.12 10.04 -7.22
C GLY A 27 -1.32 9.86 -5.92
N SER A 28 -0.61 10.90 -5.48
CA SER A 28 0.18 10.86 -4.23
C SER A 28 -0.64 10.41 -3.02
N ILE A 29 -1.89 10.88 -2.93
CA ILE A 29 -2.80 10.51 -1.82
C ILE A 29 -3.20 9.04 -1.88
N GLU A 30 -3.39 8.49 -3.09
CA GLU A 30 -3.69 7.07 -3.31
C GLU A 30 -2.49 6.21 -2.92
N LEU A 31 -1.28 6.61 -3.32
CA LEU A 31 -0.05 5.92 -2.94
C LEU A 31 0.14 5.87 -1.42
N ALA A 32 -0.11 6.99 -0.72
CA ALA A 32 -0.02 7.03 0.74
C ALA A 32 -1.02 6.07 1.40
N LYS A 33 -2.25 6.00 0.90
CA LYS A 33 -3.29 5.10 1.42
C LYS A 33 -2.98 3.64 1.14
N LEU A 34 -2.49 3.32 -0.06
CA LEU A 34 -2.09 1.95 -0.41
C LEU A 34 -0.92 1.49 0.46
N ALA A 35 0.10 2.33 0.67
CA ALA A 35 1.20 2.02 1.59
C ALA A 35 0.72 1.81 3.02
N TYR A 36 -0.22 2.62 3.50
CA TYR A 36 -0.87 2.43 4.79
C TYR A 36 -1.60 1.09 4.89
N LEU A 37 -2.39 0.73 3.89
CA LEU A 37 -3.12 -0.54 3.85
C LEU A 37 -2.17 -1.75 3.77
N VAL A 38 -1.00 -1.59 3.15
CA VAL A 38 0.07 -2.61 3.19
C VAL A 38 0.55 -2.83 4.62
N ASP A 39 0.75 -1.77 5.41
CA ASP A 39 1.17 -1.90 6.79
C ASP A 39 0.06 -2.45 7.70
N VAL A 40 -1.20 -2.10 7.44
CA VAL A 40 -2.35 -2.73 8.14
C VAL A 40 -2.40 -4.23 7.85
N GLU A 41 -2.29 -4.63 6.59
CA GLU A 41 -2.29 -6.04 6.19
C GLU A 41 -1.08 -6.78 6.77
N SER A 42 0.11 -6.18 6.70
CA SER A 42 1.34 -6.74 7.29
C SER A 42 1.21 -6.93 8.80
N GLN A 43 0.64 -5.93 9.51
CA GLN A 43 0.40 -6.03 10.95
C GLN A 43 -0.57 -7.16 11.27
N SER A 44 -1.64 -7.33 10.51
CA SER A 44 -2.61 -8.39 10.68
C SER A 44 -1.99 -9.78 10.44
N LEU A 45 -1.21 -9.93 9.39
CA LEU A 45 -0.64 -11.21 8.97
C LEU A 45 0.64 -11.58 9.73
N LEU A 46 1.54 -10.61 9.96
CA LEU A 46 2.88 -10.85 10.47
C LEU A 46 3.07 -10.36 11.93
N GLY A 47 2.13 -9.56 12.47
CA GLY A 47 2.23 -8.92 13.78
C GLY A 47 3.21 -7.75 13.81
N ARG A 48 3.58 -7.21 12.64
CA ARG A 48 4.45 -6.04 12.49
C ARG A 48 4.10 -5.27 11.21
N THR A 49 4.28 -3.97 11.21
CA THR A 49 4.22 -3.17 9.98
C THR A 49 5.37 -3.55 9.04
N MET A 50 5.18 -3.43 7.75
CA MET A 50 6.21 -3.72 6.74
C MET A 50 7.19 -2.56 6.62
N THR A 51 6.68 -1.33 6.55
CA THR A 51 7.52 -0.15 6.33
C THR A 51 8.25 0.32 7.58
N GLY A 52 7.72 0.04 8.77
CA GLY A 52 8.20 0.58 10.03
C GLY A 52 7.92 2.08 10.20
N GLU A 53 7.10 2.67 9.33
CA GLU A 53 6.77 4.09 9.34
C GLU A 53 5.80 4.48 10.45
N VAL A 54 5.91 5.71 10.89
CA VAL A 54 4.91 6.36 11.72
C VAL A 54 3.91 7.06 10.80
N TYR A 55 2.65 6.69 10.94
CA TYR A 55 1.56 7.31 10.18
C TYR A 55 0.80 8.29 11.04
N ALA A 56 0.52 9.46 10.50
CA ALA A 56 -0.33 10.45 11.12
C ALA A 56 -1.72 10.50 10.48
N ARG A 57 -2.74 10.81 11.27
CA ARG A 57 -4.07 11.14 10.74
C ARG A 57 -4.01 12.51 10.05
N ALA A 58 -4.07 12.53 8.73
CA ALA A 58 -4.17 13.75 7.95
C ALA A 58 -5.62 14.00 7.47
N PRO A 59 -5.95 15.23 7.01
CA PRO A 59 -7.31 15.58 6.56
C PRO A 59 -7.86 14.68 5.42
N LYS A 60 -6.97 14.10 4.62
CA LYS A 60 -7.33 13.21 3.50
C LYS A 60 -7.03 11.74 3.78
N GLY A 61 -6.84 11.36 5.03
CA GLY A 61 -6.58 9.99 5.46
C GLY A 61 -5.20 9.78 6.06
N PRO A 62 -4.80 8.53 6.30
CA PRO A 62 -3.50 8.20 6.87
C PRO A 62 -2.35 8.61 5.95
N LEU A 63 -1.29 9.19 6.53
CA LEU A 63 -0.13 9.68 5.81
C LEU A 63 1.16 9.27 6.54
N PRO A 64 2.10 8.55 5.91
CA PRO A 64 3.41 8.31 6.50
C PRO A 64 4.15 9.63 6.71
N ARG A 65 4.79 9.83 7.85
CA ARG A 65 5.51 11.08 8.14
C ARG A 65 6.65 11.34 7.15
N SER A 66 7.31 10.30 6.68
CA SER A 66 8.40 10.39 5.68
C SER A 66 7.91 10.35 4.22
N PHE A 67 6.59 10.34 3.96
CA PHE A 67 6.04 10.12 2.62
C PHE A 67 6.63 11.05 1.55
N ARG A 68 6.74 12.34 1.87
CA ARG A 68 7.22 13.34 0.91
C ARG A 68 8.67 13.09 0.51
N SER A 69 9.54 12.84 1.49
CA SER A 69 10.97 12.56 1.24
C SER A 69 11.16 11.22 0.52
N ALA A 70 10.38 10.19 0.89
CA ALA A 70 10.42 8.90 0.23
C ALA A 70 10.04 9.01 -1.26
N LEU A 71 8.94 9.72 -1.57
CA LEU A 71 8.48 9.93 -2.94
C LEU A 71 9.49 10.75 -3.75
N GLN A 72 10.04 11.82 -3.17
CA GLN A 72 11.10 12.63 -3.83
C GLN A 72 12.34 11.79 -4.15
N GLY A 73 12.74 10.87 -3.27
CA GLY A 73 13.83 9.94 -3.54
C GLY A 73 13.57 9.07 -4.76
N LEU A 74 12.35 8.52 -4.89
CA LEU A 74 11.97 7.70 -6.05
C LEU A 74 11.98 8.51 -7.36
N LEU A 75 11.51 9.76 -7.31
CA LEU A 75 11.52 10.66 -8.46
C LEU A 75 12.94 11.06 -8.84
N GLY A 76 13.79 11.39 -7.87
CA GLY A 76 15.19 11.77 -8.09
C GLY A 76 16.05 10.65 -8.69
N HIS A 77 15.68 9.38 -8.45
CA HIS A 77 16.34 8.21 -9.04
C HIS A 77 15.62 7.61 -10.26
N GLU A 78 14.65 8.34 -10.83
CA GLU A 78 13.88 7.92 -12.00
C GLU A 78 13.16 6.56 -11.87
N ILE A 79 12.90 6.13 -10.64
CA ILE A 79 12.15 4.89 -10.34
C ILE A 79 10.66 5.14 -10.56
N ALA A 80 10.20 6.36 -10.27
CA ALA A 80 8.88 6.85 -10.61
C ALA A 80 8.99 8.16 -11.39
N ARG A 81 7.95 8.48 -12.17
CA ARG A 81 7.76 9.78 -12.81
C ARG A 81 6.54 10.46 -12.19
N SER A 82 6.57 11.79 -12.15
CA SER A 82 5.43 12.59 -11.73
C SER A 82 4.98 13.48 -12.86
N GLU A 83 3.74 13.34 -13.27
CA GLU A 83 3.11 14.20 -14.26
C GLU A 83 1.98 15.00 -13.62
N GLY A 84 1.89 16.30 -13.91
CA GLY A 84 0.78 17.13 -13.50
C GLY A 84 -0.41 16.85 -14.39
N ALA A 85 -1.47 16.23 -13.85
CA ALA A 85 -2.73 16.12 -14.56
C ALA A 85 -3.57 17.37 -14.33
N SER A 86 -3.91 18.07 -15.40
CA SER A 86 -4.95 19.12 -15.40
C SER A 86 -6.28 18.41 -15.38
N GLY A 87 -7.02 18.49 -14.28
CA GLY A 87 -8.36 17.94 -14.31
C GLY A 87 -8.91 17.62 -12.93
N GLY A 88 -9.93 18.30 -12.55
CA GLY A 88 -10.73 18.08 -11.36
C GLY A 88 -11.27 19.37 -10.83
N PHE A 89 -12.41 19.31 -10.18
CA PHE A 89 -13.15 20.43 -9.56
C PHE A 89 -12.35 21.28 -8.55
N THR A 90 -11.05 21.03 -8.37
CA THR A 90 -10.16 21.82 -7.54
C THR A 90 -8.96 22.27 -8.38
N ASN A 91 -8.66 23.57 -8.36
CA ASN A 91 -7.52 24.21 -9.06
C ASN A 91 -6.13 23.75 -8.60
N SER A 92 -6.00 22.64 -7.88
CA SER A 92 -4.73 22.09 -7.47
C SER A 92 -4.27 21.02 -8.45
N PRO A 93 -3.06 21.09 -9.02
CA PRO A 93 -2.55 20.08 -9.92
C PRO A 93 -2.53 18.72 -9.20
N LYS A 94 -3.16 17.72 -9.80
CA LYS A 94 -3.08 16.33 -9.33
C LYS A 94 -1.75 15.76 -9.82
N HIS A 95 -0.83 15.46 -8.91
CA HIS A 95 0.39 14.74 -9.27
C HIS A 95 0.08 13.25 -9.37
N CYS A 96 0.14 12.72 -10.58
CA CYS A 96 0.03 11.29 -10.85
C CYS A 96 1.43 10.69 -11.03
N HIS A 97 1.61 9.46 -10.57
CA HIS A 97 2.90 8.76 -10.59
C HIS A 97 2.78 7.49 -11.42
N THR A 98 3.76 7.32 -12.30
CA THR A 98 3.91 6.16 -13.18
C THR A 98 5.30 5.54 -13.00
N PRO A 99 5.54 4.30 -13.45
CA PRO A 99 6.87 3.72 -13.43
C PRO A 99 7.87 4.57 -14.21
N GLY A 100 9.05 4.73 -13.66
CA GLY A 100 10.17 5.37 -14.33
C GLY A 100 10.75 4.47 -15.44
N PRO A 101 11.63 5.02 -16.31
CA PRO A 101 12.13 4.30 -17.46
C PRO A 101 13.05 3.12 -17.11
N LYS A 102 13.70 3.18 -15.97
CA LYS A 102 14.64 2.14 -15.52
C LYS A 102 14.64 2.08 -14.00
N PRO A 103 13.84 1.21 -13.37
CA PRO A 103 13.99 0.96 -11.95
C PRO A 103 15.39 0.40 -11.68
N ARG A 104 16.18 1.10 -10.86
CA ARG A 104 17.58 0.72 -10.56
C ARG A 104 17.68 -0.39 -9.52
N PHE A 105 16.58 -0.82 -8.95
CA PHE A 105 16.50 -1.92 -7.98
C PHE A 105 15.23 -2.73 -8.19
N THR A 106 15.25 -3.98 -7.72
CA THR A 106 14.04 -4.80 -7.64
C THR A 106 13.34 -4.50 -6.32
N PRO A 107 12.22 -3.77 -6.32
CA PRO A 107 11.53 -3.50 -5.08
C PRO A 107 10.97 -4.79 -4.48
N LEU A 108 11.09 -4.93 -3.17
CA LEU A 108 10.56 -6.07 -2.41
C LEU A 108 11.06 -7.42 -2.94
N SER A 109 12.34 -7.71 -2.73
CA SER A 109 12.94 -9.02 -3.06
C SER A 109 12.41 -10.15 -2.17
N ASP A 110 11.92 -9.85 -0.96
CA ASP A 110 11.25 -10.82 -0.09
C ASP A 110 9.88 -11.20 -0.66
N ARG A 111 9.67 -12.52 -0.82
CA ARG A 111 8.46 -13.08 -1.42
C ARG A 111 7.22 -12.87 -0.57
N THR A 112 7.36 -12.87 0.75
CA THR A 112 6.24 -12.63 1.67
C THR A 112 5.79 -11.19 1.59
N GLU A 113 6.74 -10.25 1.58
CA GLU A 113 6.46 -8.83 1.47
C GLU A 113 5.80 -8.49 0.12
N SER A 114 6.36 -9.01 -0.98
CA SER A 114 5.77 -8.80 -2.32
C SER A 114 4.37 -9.42 -2.45
N ALA A 115 4.12 -10.57 -1.83
CA ALA A 115 2.79 -11.19 -1.81
C ALA A 115 1.77 -10.33 -1.04
N ILE A 116 2.16 -9.73 0.10
CA ILE A 116 1.29 -8.84 0.86
C ILE A 116 0.93 -7.60 0.03
N VAL A 117 1.90 -6.96 -0.61
CA VAL A 117 1.62 -5.78 -1.45
C VAL A 117 0.75 -6.15 -2.64
N THR A 118 1.00 -7.29 -3.28
CA THR A 118 0.17 -7.80 -4.38
C THR A 118 -1.27 -8.03 -3.93
N ARG A 119 -1.49 -8.62 -2.73
CA ARG A 119 -2.82 -8.81 -2.15
C ARG A 119 -3.53 -7.47 -1.92
N VAL A 120 -2.85 -6.48 -1.38
CA VAL A 120 -3.39 -5.13 -1.19
C VAL A 120 -3.76 -4.49 -2.53
N LEU A 121 -2.91 -4.63 -3.56
CA LEU A 121 -3.23 -4.12 -4.90
C LEU A 121 -4.41 -4.84 -5.53
N ALA A 122 -4.53 -6.16 -5.35
CA ALA A 122 -5.67 -6.92 -5.86
C ALA A 122 -6.98 -6.47 -5.21
N ARG A 123 -6.96 -6.18 -3.90
CA ARG A 123 -8.15 -5.79 -3.13
C ARG A 123 -8.52 -4.32 -3.27
N TYR A 124 -7.55 -3.43 -3.28
CA TYR A 124 -7.78 -1.99 -3.18
C TYR A 124 -7.28 -1.19 -4.40
N GLY A 125 -6.46 -1.80 -5.24
CA GLY A 125 -5.79 -1.11 -6.34
C GLY A 125 -6.73 -0.57 -7.41
N MET A 126 -7.93 -1.12 -7.56
CA MET A 126 -8.92 -0.68 -8.54
C MET A 126 -10.02 0.20 -7.92
N LEU A 127 -9.95 0.48 -6.63
CA LEU A 127 -10.94 1.33 -5.97
C LEU A 127 -10.83 2.80 -6.45
N SER A 128 -11.97 3.45 -6.52
CA SER A 128 -11.99 4.91 -6.71
C SER A 128 -11.31 5.62 -5.54
N PRO A 129 -10.81 6.86 -5.70
CA PRO A 129 -10.17 7.61 -4.61
C PRO A 129 -11.04 7.73 -3.36
N ILE A 130 -12.37 7.83 -3.52
CA ILE A 130 -13.34 7.90 -2.42
C ILE A 130 -13.45 6.55 -1.73
N ALA A 131 -13.63 5.46 -2.47
CA ALA A 131 -13.73 4.12 -1.92
C ALA A 131 -12.42 3.70 -1.22
N LEU A 132 -11.26 4.03 -1.78
CA LEU A 132 -9.96 3.80 -1.16
C LEU A 132 -9.80 4.62 0.15
N GLN A 133 -10.32 5.84 0.17
CA GLN A 133 -10.36 6.65 1.38
C GLN A 133 -11.22 5.99 2.45
N GLN A 134 -12.42 5.54 2.10
CA GLN A 134 -13.31 4.84 3.02
C GLN A 134 -12.64 3.57 3.55
N ALA A 135 -12.06 2.74 2.70
CA ALA A 135 -11.34 1.54 3.10
C ALA A 135 -10.22 1.84 4.12
N ALA A 136 -9.46 2.94 3.94
CA ALA A 136 -8.45 3.35 4.91
C ALA A 136 -9.08 3.82 6.23
N TYR A 137 -10.19 4.57 6.20
CA TYR A 137 -10.90 5.02 7.40
C TYR A 137 -11.57 3.88 8.16
N ASP A 138 -11.92 2.79 7.49
CA ASP A 138 -12.57 1.62 8.10
C ASP A 138 -11.62 0.72 8.88
N THR A 139 -10.33 1.00 8.87
CA THR A 139 -9.33 0.25 9.61
C THR A 139 -9.31 0.60 11.11
N PRO A 140 -8.97 -0.35 12.01
CA PRO A 140 -8.92 -0.12 13.45
C PRO A 140 -8.05 1.07 13.89
N PRO A 141 -6.83 1.31 13.33
CA PRO A 141 -6.04 2.47 13.71
C PRO A 141 -6.72 3.82 13.44
N MET A 142 -7.52 3.89 12.37
CA MET A 142 -8.24 5.11 11.99
C MET A 142 -9.55 5.30 12.75
N LYS A 143 -10.13 4.21 13.29
CA LYS A 143 -11.39 4.23 14.08
C LYS A 143 -11.17 4.46 15.58
N LYS A 144 -9.92 4.59 16.03
CA LYS A 144 -9.62 4.83 17.45
C LYS A 144 -10.29 6.10 17.92
N GLU A 145 -11.05 5.99 19.02
CA GLU A 145 -11.72 7.13 19.65
C GLU A 145 -10.72 8.20 20.10
N GLY A 146 -11.13 9.47 20.02
CA GLY A 146 -10.31 10.61 20.40
C GLY A 146 -9.16 10.95 19.44
N LEU A 147 -9.05 10.26 18.31
CA LEU A 147 -7.99 10.50 17.34
C LEU A 147 -8.20 11.83 16.58
N GLY A 148 -7.33 12.80 16.82
CA GLY A 148 -7.31 14.11 16.19
C GLY A 148 -6.46 14.18 14.91
N ALA A 149 -6.54 15.32 14.21
CA ALA A 149 -5.66 15.59 13.07
C ALA A 149 -4.21 15.74 13.54
N GLY A 150 -3.28 15.04 12.92
CA GLY A 150 -1.87 15.03 13.27
C GLY A 150 -1.44 13.96 14.26
N ASP A 151 -2.39 13.27 14.90
CA ASP A 151 -2.09 12.19 15.84
C ASP A 151 -1.53 10.96 15.13
N ASP A 152 -0.63 10.27 15.83
CA ASP A 152 -0.03 9.04 15.33
C ASP A 152 -0.99 7.86 15.42
N LEU A 153 -1.00 7.04 14.37
CA LEU A 153 -1.85 5.86 14.28
C LEU A 153 -1.21 4.67 15.01
N ASP A 154 -2.01 3.99 15.82
CA ASP A 154 -1.58 2.84 16.61
C ASP A 154 -1.92 1.52 15.91
N PHE A 155 -0.95 0.91 15.24
CA PHE A 155 -1.12 -0.36 14.54
C PHE A 155 -1.34 -1.57 15.47
N ARG A 156 -1.10 -1.44 16.78
CA ARG A 156 -1.41 -2.51 17.74
C ARG A 156 -2.91 -2.76 17.87
N THR A 157 -3.73 -1.83 17.41
CA THR A 157 -5.19 -1.99 17.32
C THR A 157 -5.64 -2.93 16.20
N VAL A 158 -4.75 -3.26 15.25
CA VAL A 158 -5.05 -4.19 14.15
C VAL A 158 -5.08 -5.61 14.68
N PRO A 159 -6.21 -6.33 14.57
CA PRO A 159 -6.29 -7.71 15.02
C PRO A 159 -5.43 -8.63 14.17
N ALA A 160 -4.85 -9.64 14.79
CA ALA A 160 -4.15 -10.70 14.08
C ALA A 160 -5.14 -11.53 13.25
N ASP A 161 -4.78 -11.84 12.01
CA ASP A 161 -5.57 -12.73 11.17
C ASP A 161 -5.54 -14.18 11.73
N PRO A 162 -6.68 -14.73 12.16
CA PRO A 162 -6.73 -16.06 12.74
C PRO A 162 -6.41 -17.18 11.77
N VAL A 163 -6.65 -16.95 10.48
CA VAL A 163 -6.38 -17.93 9.41
C VAL A 163 -4.89 -17.97 9.12
N PHE A 164 -4.22 -16.82 9.08
CA PHE A 164 -2.80 -16.74 8.80
C PHE A 164 -1.92 -17.27 9.93
N SER A 165 -2.38 -17.24 11.17
CA SER A 165 -1.69 -17.86 12.30
C SER A 165 -1.51 -19.37 12.08
N LYS A 166 -2.48 -20.05 11.46
CA LYS A 166 -2.39 -21.45 11.02
C LYS A 166 -1.44 -21.61 9.82
N TRP A 167 -1.37 -20.61 8.93
CA TRP A 167 -0.59 -20.64 7.69
C TRP A 167 0.90 -20.35 7.89
N LYS A 168 1.27 -19.63 8.94
CA LYS A 168 2.67 -19.28 9.25
C LYS A 168 3.59 -20.50 9.33
N GLY A 169 3.06 -21.65 9.74
CA GLY A 169 3.73 -22.93 9.72
C GLY A 169 3.97 -23.50 8.30
N ASN A 170 3.03 -23.24 7.39
CA ASN A 170 3.07 -23.77 6.02
C ASN A 170 3.93 -22.92 5.07
N LEU A 171 4.01 -21.59 5.28
CA LEU A 171 4.88 -20.70 4.50
C LEU A 171 6.37 -21.01 4.71
N ARG A 172 6.77 -21.34 5.94
CA ARG A 172 8.16 -21.78 6.24
C ARG A 172 8.56 -23.06 5.50
N ASN A 173 7.58 -23.89 5.14
CA ASN A 173 7.81 -25.19 4.49
C ASN A 173 7.64 -25.16 2.96
N GLY A 174 7.57 -24.00 2.33
CA GLY A 174 7.51 -23.88 0.86
C GLY A 174 6.20 -24.36 0.20
N LYS A 175 5.17 -24.69 0.98
CA LYS A 175 3.86 -25.20 0.48
C LYS A 175 2.90 -24.12 -0.03
N TRP A 176 3.35 -22.89 -0.24
CA TRP A 176 2.52 -21.78 -0.73
C TRP A 176 2.09 -21.91 -2.22
N ARG A 177 2.55 -22.96 -2.93
CA ARG A 177 2.07 -23.31 -4.28
C ARG A 177 0.73 -24.03 -4.29
N ASP A 178 0.11 -24.20 -3.14
CA ASP A 178 -1.13 -24.94 -3.03
C ASP A 178 -2.29 -24.20 -3.72
N ALA A 179 -3.05 -24.93 -4.53
CA ALA A 179 -4.21 -24.45 -5.27
C ALA A 179 -5.25 -23.72 -4.38
N SER A 180 -5.26 -24.01 -3.08
CA SER A 180 -6.10 -23.34 -2.08
C SER A 180 -5.80 -21.86 -1.90
N TYR A 181 -4.54 -21.40 -2.02
CA TYR A 181 -4.20 -19.99 -1.93
C TYR A 181 -4.66 -19.20 -3.16
N VAL A 182 -4.46 -19.79 -4.35
CA VAL A 182 -4.94 -19.20 -5.61
C VAL A 182 -6.48 -19.13 -5.61
N ARG A 183 -7.13 -20.12 -5.01
CA ARG A 183 -8.58 -20.18 -4.86
C ARG A 183 -9.08 -19.10 -3.89
N LEU A 184 -8.45 -18.93 -2.72
CA LEU A 184 -8.75 -17.85 -1.76
C LEU A 184 -8.63 -16.46 -2.37
N LEU A 185 -7.57 -16.19 -3.14
CA LEU A 185 -7.39 -14.92 -3.85
C LEU A 185 -8.48 -14.70 -4.91
N LYS A 186 -8.97 -15.78 -5.55
CA LYS A 186 -10.07 -15.70 -6.52
C LYS A 186 -11.42 -15.45 -5.83
N GLU A 187 -11.66 -16.09 -4.69
CA GLU A 187 -12.86 -15.92 -3.89
C GLU A 187 -12.94 -14.51 -3.30
N GLU A 188 -11.85 -13.99 -2.71
CA GLU A 188 -11.78 -12.59 -2.22
C GLU A 188 -11.97 -11.56 -3.36
N ARG A 189 -11.48 -11.86 -4.56
CA ARG A 189 -11.67 -10.99 -5.73
C ARG A 189 -13.13 -11.00 -6.19
N ALA A 190 -13.79 -12.14 -6.13
CA ALA A 190 -15.21 -12.27 -6.47
C ALA A 190 -16.09 -11.52 -5.46
N GLU A 191 -15.86 -11.70 -4.15
CA GLU A 191 -16.56 -10.96 -3.08
C GLU A 191 -16.33 -9.44 -3.19
N THR A 192 -15.12 -9.01 -3.52
CA THR A 192 -14.82 -7.58 -3.72
C THR A 192 -15.53 -7.02 -4.96
N GLN A 193 -15.66 -7.80 -6.04
CA GLN A 193 -16.39 -7.39 -7.23
C GLN A 193 -17.90 -7.35 -7.00
N GLU A 194 -18.44 -8.27 -6.21
CA GLU A 194 -19.86 -8.30 -5.83
C GLU A 194 -20.22 -7.09 -4.95
N LEU A 195 -19.38 -6.76 -3.96
CA LEU A 195 -19.53 -5.55 -3.13
C LEU A 195 -19.42 -4.24 -3.94
N LEU A 196 -18.70 -4.24 -5.05
CA LEU A 196 -18.57 -3.07 -5.93
C LEU A 196 -19.73 -2.95 -6.93
N ALA A 197 -20.44 -4.04 -7.22
CA ALA A 197 -21.60 -4.03 -8.12
C ALA A 197 -22.86 -3.41 -7.46
N ASP A 198 -22.91 -3.43 -6.12
CA ASP A 198 -24.03 -2.87 -5.34
C ASP A 198 -23.84 -1.39 -4.92
N VAL A 199 -22.79 -0.73 -5.40
CA VAL A 199 -22.58 0.71 -5.13
C VAL A 199 -23.22 1.51 -6.27
N PRO A 200 -24.31 2.28 -5.99
CA PRO A 200 -25.01 3.10 -6.98
C PRO A 200 -24.16 4.25 -7.51
#